data_198955c7d6b840be88f12d321da9a3d3
#
_entry.id   198955c7d6b840be88f12d321da9a3d3
#
_cell.length_a   1.000
_cell.length_b   1.000
_cell.length_c   1.000
_cell.angle_alpha   90.00
_cell.angle_beta   90.00
_cell.angle_gamma   90.00
#
_symmetry.space_group_name_H-M   'P 1'
#
loop_
_entity.id
_entity.type
_entity.pdbx_description
1 polymer ?
#
loop_
_entity_poly.entity_id
_entity_poly.type
_entity_poly.pdbx_seq_one_letter_code
_entity_poly.pdbx_strand_id
1 'polypeptide(L)'
;FGSQPKFPMVNVLSFLLHEGVARDDKGLLSKIFFTLDAMAAGGIRDQIGGAFHRYAVDRYWQVPHFEIMLHENALLAILYTDAWKATSDPGRKGIYARVVRGILDDLVARFLLPDGAFAASLDSESDGHEGPWYTWLEDEIRALLPDTDEQNFLASFVDSKYGLVNKRSVLRLQKGAEDFVAAHDRHTTSLQILSASRNKRPSP
;
A
#
# COMPACT_ATOMS: atom_id res chain seq x y z
N PHE A 1 15.38 -11.91 -5.25
CA PHE A 1 16.10 -11.73 -4.00
C PHE A 1 15.68 -12.74 -2.92
N GLY A 2 15.86 -14.05 -3.08
CA GLY A 2 15.69 -15.04 -2.02
C GLY A 2 14.30 -15.14 -1.37
N SER A 3 14.25 -15.77 -0.20
CA SER A 3 13.05 -15.95 0.65
C SER A 3 13.06 -15.08 1.90
N GLN A 4 14.01 -14.16 2.03
CA GLN A 4 14.17 -13.26 3.17
C GLN A 4 13.21 -12.06 3.10
N PRO A 5 13.00 -11.33 4.20
CA PRO A 5 12.21 -10.11 4.20
C PRO A 5 12.61 -9.16 3.06
N LYS A 6 11.61 -8.60 2.38
CA LYS A 6 11.78 -7.79 1.17
C LYS A 6 11.48 -6.33 1.46
N PHE A 7 12.54 -5.53 1.48
CA PHE A 7 12.44 -4.08 1.67
C PHE A 7 12.19 -3.35 0.34
N PRO A 8 11.49 -2.21 0.35
CA PRO A 8 11.30 -1.36 -0.84
C PRO A 8 12.59 -0.87 -1.48
N MET A 9 13.70 -0.79 -0.73
CA MET A 9 15.02 -0.32 -1.22
C MET A 9 14.94 1.02 -1.94
N VAL A 10 14.24 1.99 -1.35
CA VAL A 10 13.83 3.25 -1.99
C VAL A 10 15.01 4.00 -2.61
N ASN A 11 16.13 4.13 -1.88
CA ASN A 11 17.32 4.83 -2.36
C ASN A 11 17.92 4.16 -3.61
N VAL A 12 17.91 2.82 -3.65
CA VAL A 12 18.40 2.07 -4.81
C VAL A 12 17.48 2.27 -6.01
N LEU A 13 16.15 2.18 -5.79
CA LEU A 13 15.18 2.40 -6.86
C LEU A 13 15.22 3.84 -7.38
N SER A 14 15.39 4.84 -6.51
CA SER A 14 15.56 6.24 -6.90
C SER A 14 16.82 6.44 -7.76
N PHE A 15 17.96 5.91 -7.32
CA PHE A 15 19.20 5.97 -8.09
C PHE A 15 19.03 5.33 -9.47
N LEU A 16 18.49 4.11 -9.52
CA LEU A 16 18.29 3.39 -10.78
C LEU A 16 17.28 4.09 -11.70
N LEU A 17 16.24 4.72 -11.15
CA LEU A 17 15.27 5.51 -11.93
C LEU A 17 15.95 6.69 -12.62
N HIS A 18 16.77 7.47 -11.88
CA HIS A 18 17.51 8.59 -12.44
C HIS A 18 18.51 8.13 -13.50
N GLU A 19 19.24 7.05 -13.26
CA GLU A 19 20.16 6.46 -14.25
C GLU A 19 19.42 5.98 -15.51
N GLY A 20 18.27 5.32 -15.33
CA GLY A 20 17.44 4.87 -16.43
C GLY A 20 16.94 6.01 -17.31
N VAL A 21 16.52 7.12 -16.68
CA VAL A 21 16.09 8.34 -17.39
C VAL A 21 17.28 9.00 -18.09
N ALA A 22 18.41 9.19 -17.38
CA ALA A 22 19.58 9.85 -17.93
C ALA A 22 20.19 9.14 -19.14
N ARG A 23 20.07 7.80 -19.19
CA ARG A 23 20.61 6.95 -20.28
C ARG A 23 19.58 6.52 -21.31
N ASP A 24 18.32 6.95 -21.18
CA ASP A 24 17.17 6.45 -21.97
C ASP A 24 17.10 4.91 -21.97
N ASP A 25 17.45 4.27 -20.82
CA ASP A 25 17.41 2.81 -20.68
C ASP A 25 16.00 2.32 -20.36
N LYS A 26 15.24 2.05 -21.43
CA LYS A 26 13.87 1.57 -21.34
C LYS A 26 13.74 0.21 -20.64
N GLY A 27 14.77 -0.64 -20.76
CA GLY A 27 14.80 -1.95 -20.09
C GLY A 27 14.91 -1.82 -18.58
N LEU A 28 15.79 -0.92 -18.11
CA LEU A 28 15.93 -0.60 -16.70
C LEU A 28 14.66 0.05 -16.15
N LEU A 29 14.14 1.08 -16.85
CA LEU A 29 12.90 1.77 -16.46
C LEU A 29 11.72 0.81 -16.34
N SER A 30 11.56 -0.13 -17.28
CA SER A 30 10.49 -1.14 -17.23
C SER A 30 10.54 -2.00 -15.97
N LYS A 31 11.73 -2.41 -15.52
CA LYS A 31 11.90 -3.20 -14.28
C LYS A 31 11.58 -2.40 -13.03
N ILE A 32 11.92 -1.12 -13.02
CA ILE A 32 11.62 -0.23 -11.91
C ILE A 32 10.10 -0.01 -11.82
N PHE A 33 9.46 0.34 -12.93
CA PHE A 33 8.01 0.51 -12.98
C PHE A 33 7.27 -0.76 -12.58
N PHE A 34 7.71 -1.94 -13.04
CA PHE A 34 7.15 -3.21 -12.61
C PHE A 34 7.23 -3.41 -11.09
N THR A 35 8.35 -3.01 -10.48
CA THR A 35 8.53 -3.10 -9.02
C THR A 35 7.58 -2.14 -8.29
N LEU A 36 7.48 -0.89 -8.75
CA LEU A 36 6.60 0.12 -8.16
C LEU A 36 5.12 -0.27 -8.32
N ASP A 37 4.73 -0.77 -9.49
CA ASP A 37 3.39 -1.26 -9.78
C ASP A 37 3.01 -2.41 -8.84
N ALA A 38 3.93 -3.37 -8.64
CA ALA A 38 3.73 -4.50 -7.74
C ALA A 38 3.63 -4.08 -6.26
N MET A 39 4.41 -3.10 -5.83
CA MET A 39 4.33 -2.54 -4.48
C MET A 39 3.02 -1.79 -4.25
N ALA A 40 2.59 -0.98 -5.21
CA ALA A 40 1.33 -0.23 -5.12
C ALA A 40 0.12 -1.16 -4.95
N ALA A 41 0.08 -2.26 -5.71
CA ALA A 41 -1.01 -3.23 -5.68
C ALA A 41 -0.91 -4.24 -4.52
N GLY A 42 0.27 -4.40 -3.94
CA GLY A 42 0.55 -5.39 -2.90
C GLY A 42 0.02 -5.04 -1.52
N GLY A 43 0.06 -6.02 -0.61
CA GLY A 43 -0.28 -5.82 0.80
C GLY A 43 0.78 -5.04 1.58
N ILE A 44 1.96 -4.80 1.01
CA ILE A 44 2.94 -3.87 1.58
C ILE A 44 2.42 -2.44 1.64
N ARG A 45 1.46 -2.08 0.80
CA ARG A 45 0.73 -0.82 0.88
C ARG A 45 -0.57 -1.03 1.67
N ASP A 46 -0.82 -0.20 2.66
CA ASP A 46 -2.13 -0.11 3.29
C ASP A 46 -3.14 0.40 2.24
N GLN A 47 -3.99 -0.48 1.72
CA GLN A 47 -4.94 -0.14 0.65
C GLN A 47 -6.06 0.79 1.13
N ILE A 48 -6.24 0.96 2.44
CA ILE A 48 -7.21 1.87 3.04
C ILE A 48 -6.55 3.22 3.38
N GLY A 49 -5.43 3.21 4.11
CA GLY A 49 -4.76 4.44 4.55
C GLY A 49 -3.95 5.09 3.44
N GLY A 50 -3.13 4.32 2.75
CA GLY A 50 -2.33 4.78 1.62
C GLY A 50 -0.82 4.71 1.84
N ALA A 51 -0.33 4.71 3.06
CA ALA A 51 1.09 4.55 3.38
C ALA A 51 1.60 3.12 3.16
N PHE A 52 2.90 2.98 3.11
CA PHE A 52 3.59 1.70 2.95
C PHE A 52 4.13 1.23 4.29
N HIS A 53 3.96 -0.05 4.56
CA HIS A 53 4.63 -0.76 5.62
C HIS A 53 6.13 -0.92 5.33
N ARG A 54 6.91 -1.15 6.37
CA ARG A 54 8.38 -1.11 6.32
C ARG A 54 8.99 -2.15 5.39
N TYR A 55 8.50 -3.41 5.43
CA TYR A 55 8.96 -4.49 4.54
C TYR A 55 7.89 -5.56 4.40
N ALA A 56 7.98 -6.38 3.35
CA ALA A 56 7.18 -7.60 3.23
C ALA A 56 7.95 -8.80 3.77
N VAL A 57 7.26 -9.69 4.47
CA VAL A 57 7.85 -10.95 5.00
C VAL A 57 7.97 -12.02 3.91
N ASP A 58 7.35 -11.78 2.75
CA ASP A 58 7.39 -12.65 1.58
C ASP A 58 8.00 -11.94 0.36
N ARG A 59 8.29 -12.74 -0.70
CA ARG A 59 8.90 -12.23 -1.93
C ARG A 59 7.93 -11.51 -2.88
N TYR A 60 6.62 -11.55 -2.62
CA TYR A 60 5.57 -11.11 -3.54
C TYR A 60 4.85 -9.82 -3.10
N TRP A 61 5.31 -9.17 -2.03
CA TRP A 61 4.69 -7.98 -1.46
C TRP A 61 3.29 -8.23 -0.86
N GLN A 62 3.01 -9.45 -0.37
CA GLN A 62 1.67 -9.84 0.07
C GLN A 62 1.41 -9.55 1.54
N VAL A 63 2.31 -9.98 2.41
CA VAL A 63 2.19 -9.83 3.86
C VAL A 63 3.29 -8.91 4.36
N PRO A 64 2.96 -7.76 4.95
CA PRO A 64 3.96 -6.88 5.51
C PRO A 64 4.28 -7.21 6.97
N HIS A 65 5.42 -6.71 7.45
CA HIS A 65 5.58 -6.29 8.83
C HIS A 65 4.91 -4.93 8.97
N PHE A 66 3.93 -4.82 9.87
CA PHE A 66 2.93 -3.75 9.83
C PHE A 66 3.43 -2.38 10.33
N GLU A 67 4.68 -2.25 10.77
CA GLU A 67 5.29 -0.97 11.10
C GLU A 67 5.26 -0.01 9.89
N ILE A 68 4.96 1.28 10.14
CA ILE A 68 4.99 2.33 9.11
C ILE A 68 5.98 3.40 9.55
N MET A 69 6.99 3.66 8.72
CA MET A 69 8.04 4.65 8.99
C MET A 69 7.76 5.95 8.24
N LEU A 70 7.82 7.08 8.93
CA LEU A 70 7.66 8.41 8.32
C LEU A 70 8.67 8.64 7.18
N HIS A 71 9.96 8.44 7.47
CA HIS A 71 11.03 8.73 6.51
C HIS A 71 10.96 7.85 5.25
N GLU A 72 10.62 6.56 5.38
CA GLU A 72 10.48 5.66 4.23
C GLU A 72 9.31 6.08 3.35
N ASN A 73 8.19 6.46 3.94
CA ASN A 73 7.02 6.94 3.20
C ASN A 73 7.26 8.29 2.52
N ALA A 74 7.99 9.20 3.18
CA ALA A 74 8.42 10.45 2.56
C ALA A 74 9.30 10.21 1.31
N LEU A 75 10.27 9.30 1.42
CA LEU A 75 11.12 8.90 0.29
C LEU A 75 10.34 8.18 -0.81
N LEU A 76 9.37 7.33 -0.45
CA LEU A 76 8.48 6.67 -1.42
C LEU A 76 7.61 7.68 -2.16
N ALA A 77 7.07 8.71 -1.48
CA ALA A 77 6.32 9.77 -2.13
C ALA A 77 7.17 10.51 -3.18
N ILE A 78 8.44 10.78 -2.89
CA ILE A 78 9.40 11.37 -3.84
C ILE A 78 9.63 10.40 -5.01
N LEU A 79 9.96 9.14 -4.74
CA LEU A 79 10.22 8.13 -5.77
C LEU A 79 9.03 7.94 -6.72
N TYR A 80 7.81 7.83 -6.20
CA TYR A 80 6.61 7.71 -7.03
C TYR A 80 6.32 8.99 -7.83
N THR A 81 6.66 10.16 -7.29
CA THR A 81 6.55 11.45 -8.01
C THR A 81 7.54 11.49 -9.17
N ASP A 82 8.77 11.06 -8.98
CA ASP A 82 9.78 11.02 -10.04
C ASP A 82 9.46 9.94 -11.09
N ALA A 83 8.94 8.79 -10.67
CA ALA A 83 8.43 7.78 -11.58
C ALA A 83 7.22 8.28 -12.40
N TRP A 84 6.33 9.08 -11.80
CA TRP A 84 5.23 9.75 -12.50
C TRP A 84 5.73 10.70 -13.58
N LYS A 85 6.80 11.45 -13.34
CA LYS A 85 7.43 12.32 -14.34
C LYS A 85 8.09 11.51 -15.45
N ALA A 86 8.75 10.39 -15.10
CA ALA A 86 9.53 9.56 -16.00
C ALA A 86 8.66 8.70 -16.94
N THR A 87 7.44 8.33 -16.54
CA THR A 87 6.56 7.51 -17.38
C THR A 87 5.71 8.35 -18.34
N SER A 88 5.53 7.87 -19.57
CA SER A 88 4.52 8.39 -20.50
C SER A 88 3.21 7.60 -20.48
N ASP A 89 3.15 6.49 -19.76
CA ASP A 89 1.96 5.62 -19.65
C ASP A 89 0.88 6.29 -18.80
N PRO A 90 -0.32 6.61 -19.37
CA PRO A 90 -1.40 7.24 -18.62
C PRO A 90 -1.91 6.41 -17.45
N GLY A 91 -1.91 5.08 -17.56
CA GLY A 91 -2.33 4.16 -16.50
C GLY A 91 -1.40 4.28 -15.29
N ARG A 92 -0.08 4.19 -15.51
CA ARG A 92 0.92 4.41 -14.45
C ARG A 92 0.85 5.80 -13.86
N LYS A 93 0.63 6.84 -14.67
CA LYS A 93 0.43 8.19 -14.14
C LYS A 93 -0.74 8.25 -13.16
N GLY A 94 -1.85 7.61 -13.49
CA GLY A 94 -3.00 7.49 -12.58
C GLY A 94 -2.66 6.77 -11.28
N ILE A 95 -1.98 5.63 -11.37
CA ILE A 95 -1.53 4.84 -10.22
C ILE A 95 -0.63 5.67 -9.32
N TYR A 96 0.46 6.22 -9.87
CA TYR A 96 1.49 6.91 -9.09
C TYR A 96 0.97 8.21 -8.45
N ALA A 97 0.13 8.97 -9.15
CA ALA A 97 -0.53 10.14 -8.58
C ALA A 97 -1.42 9.78 -7.37
N ARG A 98 -2.17 8.67 -7.46
CA ARG A 98 -3.01 8.19 -6.36
C ARG A 98 -2.16 7.66 -5.19
N VAL A 99 -1.09 6.94 -5.47
CA VAL A 99 -0.15 6.47 -4.44
C VAL A 99 0.45 7.64 -3.68
N VAL A 100 0.97 8.66 -4.37
CA VAL A 100 1.55 9.85 -3.73
C VAL A 100 0.53 10.55 -2.84
N ARG A 101 -0.68 10.81 -3.34
CA ARG A 101 -1.74 11.43 -2.53
C ARG A 101 -2.07 10.57 -1.31
N GLY A 102 -2.27 9.27 -1.48
CA GLY A 102 -2.58 8.37 -0.38
C GLY A 102 -1.50 8.37 0.71
N ILE A 103 -0.21 8.36 0.33
CA ILE A 103 0.88 8.48 1.30
C ILE A 103 0.76 9.80 2.07
N LEU A 104 0.65 10.93 1.37
CA LEU A 104 0.63 12.25 2.01
C LEU A 104 -0.59 12.44 2.91
N ASP A 105 -1.77 12.02 2.45
CA ASP A 105 -3.00 12.09 3.21
C ASP A 105 -2.91 11.24 4.50
N ASP A 106 -2.35 10.03 4.40
CA ASP A 106 -2.20 9.13 5.53
C ASP A 106 -1.15 9.64 6.54
N LEU A 107 -0.03 10.22 6.06
CA LEU A 107 0.97 10.84 6.93
C LEU A 107 0.38 12.04 7.70
N VAL A 108 -0.39 12.89 7.03
CA VAL A 108 -1.06 14.03 7.71
C VAL A 108 -2.10 13.52 8.70
N ALA A 109 -2.88 12.51 8.35
CA ALA A 109 -3.96 12.01 9.20
C ALA A 109 -3.48 11.28 10.46
N ARG A 110 -2.35 10.55 10.39
CA ARG A 110 -1.93 9.66 11.47
C ARG A 110 -0.60 10.03 12.14
N PHE A 111 0.26 10.77 11.45
CA PHE A 111 1.59 11.12 11.98
C PHE A 111 1.68 12.56 12.49
N LEU A 112 0.82 13.47 12.02
CA LEU A 112 0.85 14.85 12.46
C LEU A 112 0.36 14.96 13.92
N LEU A 113 1.23 15.45 14.79
CA LEU A 113 0.96 15.67 16.21
C LEU A 113 0.32 17.03 16.45
N PRO A 114 -0.37 17.23 17.60
CA PRO A 114 -1.04 18.50 17.91
C PRO A 114 -0.12 19.72 17.96
N ASP A 115 1.16 19.52 18.23
CA ASP A 115 2.20 20.56 18.25
C ASP A 115 2.78 20.89 16.87
N GLY A 116 2.32 20.20 15.82
CA GLY A 116 2.78 20.37 14.44
C GLY A 116 4.01 19.53 14.07
N ALA A 117 4.55 18.75 14.98
CA ALA A 117 5.58 17.76 14.67
C ALA A 117 4.96 16.50 14.04
N PHE A 118 5.81 15.65 13.50
CA PHE A 118 5.39 14.33 12.99
C PHE A 118 5.99 13.23 13.86
N ALA A 119 5.19 12.22 14.18
CA ALA A 119 5.69 10.97 14.77
C ALA A 119 6.68 10.30 13.81
N ALA A 120 7.70 9.62 14.33
CA ALA A 120 8.72 8.96 13.51
C ALA A 120 8.22 7.66 12.87
N SER A 121 7.34 6.94 13.57
CA SER A 121 6.77 5.67 13.12
C SER A 121 5.41 5.41 13.79
N LEU A 122 4.65 4.49 13.20
CA LEU A 122 3.54 3.79 13.85
C LEU A 122 3.96 2.34 14.08
N ASP A 123 3.62 1.80 15.25
CA ASP A 123 3.96 0.43 15.63
C ASP A 123 3.29 -0.59 14.68
N SER A 124 3.84 -1.78 14.63
CA SER A 124 3.21 -2.93 13.96
C SER A 124 2.10 -3.57 14.80
N GLU A 125 2.14 -3.34 16.11
CA GLU A 125 1.24 -3.96 17.09
C GLU A 125 0.11 -3.02 17.51
N SER A 126 -1.05 -3.61 17.71
CA SER A 126 -2.16 -2.99 18.43
C SER A 126 -2.72 -4.00 19.42
N ASP A 127 -2.92 -3.58 20.67
CA ASP A 127 -3.39 -4.43 21.77
C ASP A 127 -2.50 -5.68 21.98
N GLY A 128 -1.16 -5.51 21.86
CA GLY A 128 -0.16 -6.57 22.05
C GLY A 128 -0.11 -7.63 20.94
N HIS A 129 -0.72 -7.37 19.79
CA HIS A 129 -0.71 -8.27 18.63
C HIS A 129 -0.31 -7.53 17.36
N GLU A 130 0.49 -8.18 16.53
CA GLU A 130 0.89 -7.63 15.23
C GLU A 130 -0.25 -7.72 14.21
N GLY A 131 -0.59 -6.61 13.58
CA GLY A 131 -1.45 -6.51 12.41
C GLY A 131 -2.95 -6.46 12.58
N PRO A 132 -3.60 -6.63 13.76
CA PRO A 132 -5.06 -6.65 13.85
C PRO A 132 -5.72 -5.37 13.36
N TRP A 133 -5.03 -4.23 13.47
CA TRP A 133 -5.54 -2.95 13.01
C TRP A 133 -5.63 -2.88 11.48
N TYR A 134 -4.71 -3.54 10.77
CA TYR A 134 -4.61 -3.49 9.30
C TYR A 134 -5.30 -4.64 8.59
N THR A 135 -5.61 -5.73 9.29
CA THR A 135 -6.12 -6.97 8.70
C THR A 135 -7.62 -7.17 8.96
N TRP A 136 -8.25 -7.99 8.13
CA TRP A 136 -9.70 -8.16 8.11
C TRP A 136 -10.10 -9.62 8.04
N LEU A 137 -11.11 -10.02 8.82
CA LEU A 137 -11.85 -11.25 8.54
C LEU A 137 -12.85 -10.99 7.41
N GLU A 138 -13.10 -11.98 6.57
CA GLU A 138 -14.11 -11.85 5.50
C GLU A 138 -15.49 -11.55 6.10
N ASP A 139 -15.85 -12.20 7.21
CA ASP A 139 -17.13 -11.96 7.89
C ASP A 139 -17.26 -10.54 8.45
N GLU A 140 -16.15 -9.91 8.88
CA GLU A 140 -16.15 -8.49 9.27
C GLU A 140 -16.47 -7.59 8.08
N ILE A 141 -15.87 -7.88 6.91
CA ILE A 141 -16.12 -7.12 5.68
C ILE A 141 -17.58 -7.29 5.26
N ARG A 142 -18.09 -8.53 5.25
CA ARG A 142 -19.50 -8.83 4.91
C ARG A 142 -20.49 -8.13 5.81
N ALA A 143 -20.22 -8.08 7.12
CA ALA A 143 -21.09 -7.40 8.09
C ALA A 143 -21.10 -5.87 7.94
N LEU A 144 -20.06 -5.28 7.34
CA LEU A 144 -19.91 -3.84 7.19
C LEU A 144 -20.41 -3.31 5.85
N LEU A 145 -20.27 -4.11 4.78
CA LEU A 145 -20.61 -3.68 3.43
C LEU A 145 -22.02 -4.15 3.03
N PRO A 146 -22.75 -3.37 2.20
CA PRO A 146 -23.99 -3.82 1.59
C PRO A 146 -23.79 -5.07 0.72
N ASP A 147 -24.76 -6.00 0.72
CA ASP A 147 -24.72 -7.26 -0.02
C ASP A 147 -24.34 -7.10 -1.51
N THR A 148 -24.71 -5.97 -2.11
CA THR A 148 -24.40 -5.67 -3.52
C THR A 148 -22.91 -5.38 -3.75
N ASP A 149 -22.19 -4.92 -2.75
CA ASP A 149 -20.81 -4.44 -2.88
C ASP A 149 -19.79 -5.42 -2.30
N GLU A 150 -20.18 -6.26 -1.31
CA GLU A 150 -19.27 -7.13 -0.59
C GLU A 150 -18.53 -8.12 -1.48
N GLN A 151 -19.25 -8.82 -2.37
CA GLN A 151 -18.66 -9.84 -3.25
C GLN A 151 -17.64 -9.22 -4.22
N ASN A 152 -17.96 -8.05 -4.77
CA ASN A 152 -17.08 -7.32 -5.67
C ASN A 152 -15.86 -6.80 -4.94
N PHE A 153 -16.04 -6.31 -3.70
CA PHE A 153 -14.94 -5.86 -2.86
C PHE A 153 -14.00 -7.02 -2.50
N LEU A 154 -14.56 -8.13 -2.01
CA LEU A 154 -13.78 -9.34 -1.68
C LEU A 154 -13.01 -9.84 -2.90
N ALA A 155 -13.65 -9.93 -4.06
CA ALA A 155 -13.00 -10.35 -5.31
C ALA A 155 -11.87 -9.39 -5.76
N SER A 156 -11.95 -8.12 -5.38
CA SER A 156 -10.95 -7.10 -5.74
C SER A 156 -9.77 -7.05 -4.78
N PHE A 157 -9.99 -7.22 -3.46
CA PHE A 157 -8.99 -6.90 -2.44
C PHE A 157 -8.63 -8.06 -1.50
N VAL A 158 -9.40 -9.14 -1.45
CA VAL A 158 -9.21 -10.23 -0.49
C VAL A 158 -8.75 -11.49 -1.20
N ASP A 159 -7.72 -12.13 -0.64
CA ASP A 159 -7.31 -13.47 -1.03
C ASP A 159 -7.51 -14.40 0.17
N SER A 160 -8.49 -15.30 0.07
CA SER A 160 -8.82 -16.25 1.13
C SER A 160 -7.80 -17.39 1.27
N LYS A 161 -6.84 -17.48 0.36
CA LYS A 161 -5.85 -18.57 0.33
C LYS A 161 -4.45 -18.11 0.71
N TYR A 162 -4.05 -16.91 0.28
CA TYR A 162 -2.70 -16.36 0.47
C TYR A 162 -2.78 -14.97 1.10
N GLY A 163 -1.71 -14.57 1.79
CA GLY A 163 -1.66 -13.24 2.43
C GLY A 163 -2.47 -13.17 3.73
N LEU A 164 -2.62 -14.31 4.42
CA LEU A 164 -3.32 -14.37 5.70
C LEU A 164 -2.36 -14.23 6.87
N VAL A 165 -2.74 -13.41 7.84
CA VAL A 165 -2.10 -13.29 9.15
C VAL A 165 -3.13 -13.70 10.21
N ASN A 166 -2.88 -14.80 10.91
CA ASN A 166 -3.81 -15.34 11.92
C ASN A 166 -5.25 -15.48 11.37
N LYS A 167 -5.40 -16.02 10.16
CA LYS A 167 -6.67 -16.16 9.41
C LYS A 167 -7.34 -14.86 8.97
N ARG A 168 -6.69 -13.72 9.17
CA ARG A 168 -7.16 -12.40 8.72
C ARG A 168 -6.45 -12.01 7.43
N SER A 169 -7.17 -11.42 6.50
CA SER A 169 -6.64 -11.02 5.21
C SER A 169 -5.93 -9.66 5.27
N VAL A 170 -4.76 -9.59 4.63
CA VAL A 170 -4.15 -8.33 4.24
C VAL A 170 -4.79 -7.90 2.92
N LEU A 171 -5.35 -6.69 2.87
CA LEU A 171 -5.95 -6.18 1.64
C LEU A 171 -4.88 -5.91 0.59
N ARG A 172 -5.07 -6.44 -0.61
CA ARG A 172 -4.22 -6.24 -1.77
C ARG A 172 -5.02 -6.44 -3.05
N LEU A 173 -4.61 -5.82 -4.15
CA LEU A 173 -5.31 -5.99 -5.42
C LEU A 173 -5.05 -7.38 -6.02
N GLN A 174 -6.13 -8.11 -6.29
CA GLN A 174 -6.07 -9.47 -6.84
C GLN A 174 -5.64 -9.48 -8.32
N LYS A 175 -6.02 -8.46 -9.08
CA LYS A 175 -5.66 -8.29 -10.49
C LYS A 175 -4.37 -7.49 -10.70
N GLY A 176 -3.67 -7.12 -9.62
CA GLY A 176 -2.44 -6.33 -9.72
C GLY A 176 -2.68 -4.86 -10.04
N ALA A 177 -1.61 -4.18 -10.50
CA ALA A 177 -1.61 -2.74 -10.68
C ALA A 177 -2.52 -2.26 -11.84
N GLU A 178 -2.78 -3.09 -12.82
CA GLU A 178 -3.63 -2.74 -13.98
C GLU A 178 -5.08 -2.40 -13.61
N ASP A 179 -5.60 -2.96 -12.51
CA ASP A 179 -6.94 -2.64 -11.97
C ASP A 179 -6.88 -1.60 -10.82
N PHE A 180 -5.70 -1.07 -10.48
CA PHE A 180 -5.50 -0.25 -9.29
C PHE A 180 -6.43 0.96 -9.20
N VAL A 181 -6.45 1.80 -10.23
CA VAL A 181 -7.29 3.02 -10.24
C VAL A 181 -8.76 2.64 -10.27
N ALA A 182 -9.13 1.72 -11.17
CA ALA A 182 -10.53 1.30 -11.34
C ALA A 182 -11.09 0.62 -10.08
N ALA A 183 -10.30 -0.23 -9.40
CA ALA A 183 -10.73 -0.87 -8.16
C ALA A 183 -10.95 0.14 -7.03
N HIS A 184 -10.00 1.07 -6.83
CA HIS A 184 -10.14 2.10 -5.80
C HIS A 184 -11.31 3.05 -6.08
N ASP A 185 -11.55 3.43 -7.34
CA ASP A 185 -12.69 4.27 -7.72
C ASP A 185 -14.02 3.54 -7.50
N ARG A 186 -14.11 2.27 -7.93
CA ARG A 186 -15.29 1.42 -7.75
C ARG A 186 -15.64 1.22 -6.29
N HIS A 187 -14.64 1.06 -5.44
CA HIS A 187 -14.80 0.71 -4.03
C HIS A 187 -14.53 1.87 -3.06
N THR A 188 -14.60 3.13 -3.53
CA THR A 188 -14.34 4.30 -2.69
C THR A 188 -15.18 4.30 -1.42
N THR A 189 -16.50 4.09 -1.53
CA THR A 189 -17.41 4.05 -0.38
C THR A 189 -17.09 2.88 0.55
N SER A 190 -16.84 1.69 0.01
CA SER A 190 -16.47 0.51 0.81
C SER A 190 -15.18 0.74 1.59
N LEU A 191 -14.15 1.32 0.97
CA LEU A 191 -12.89 1.67 1.63
C LEU A 191 -13.10 2.72 2.74
N GLN A 192 -14.00 3.68 2.55
CA GLN A 192 -14.36 4.67 3.59
C GLN A 192 -15.08 4.02 4.77
N ILE A 193 -16.02 3.10 4.53
CA ILE A 193 -16.71 2.33 5.58
C ILE A 193 -15.70 1.51 6.38
N LEU A 194 -14.80 0.80 5.72
CA LEU A 194 -13.76 0.03 6.38
C LEU A 194 -12.81 0.94 7.17
N SER A 195 -12.42 2.09 6.63
CA SER A 195 -11.60 3.08 7.33
C SER A 195 -12.28 3.56 8.61
N ALA A 196 -13.55 3.92 8.53
CA ALA A 196 -14.32 4.35 9.70
C ALA A 196 -14.48 3.24 10.77
N SER A 197 -14.63 1.99 10.34
CA SER A 197 -14.65 0.83 11.24
C SER A 197 -13.29 0.57 11.87
N ARG A 198 -12.22 0.63 11.09
CA ARG A 198 -10.84 0.44 11.53
C ARG A 198 -10.45 1.44 12.63
N ASN A 199 -10.84 2.70 12.47
CA ASN A 199 -10.52 3.77 13.43
C ASN A 199 -11.21 3.61 14.80
N LYS A 200 -12.10 2.62 14.96
CA LYS A 200 -12.68 2.23 16.26
C LYS A 200 -11.88 1.13 16.96
N ARG A 201 -10.91 0.51 16.28
CA ARG A 201 -10.04 -0.50 16.87
C ARG A 201 -8.95 0.18 17.71
N PRO A 202 -8.33 -0.53 18.68
CA PRO A 202 -7.10 -0.05 19.29
C PRO A 202 -6.07 0.32 18.22
N SER A 203 -5.59 1.57 18.26
CA SER A 203 -4.59 2.07 17.28
C SER A 203 -3.20 1.50 17.58
N PRO A 204 -2.34 1.31 16.56
CA PRO A 204 -0.93 1.03 16.74
C PRO A 204 -0.17 2.24 17.30
#